data_26628e8faacce1df94fce8fd05e1d065
#
_entry.id   26628e8faacce1df94fce8fd05e1d065
#
_cell.length_a   1.000
_cell.length_b   1.000
_cell.length_c   1.000
_cell.angle_alpha   90.00
_cell.angle_beta   90.00
_cell.angle_gamma   90.00
#
_symmetry.space_group_name_H-M   'P 1'
#
loop_
_entity.id
_entity.type
_entity.pdbx_description
1 polymer ?
#
loop_
_entity_poly.entity_id
_entity_poly.type
_entity_poly.pdbx_seq_one_letter_code
_entity_poly.pdbx_strand_id
1 'polypeptide(L)'
;VGQLSALARAGRLDLELFARSCEGALMGSKANALTVVRILRDGLGAVEGGDLDPLLGIALSFPSAQVQRAALGLARDNVTASILTRESVAALVNQVDLDPLVAREAREFMSASAMLDQPGPGLVPQETRDEPEAFLHPPREVGALVPMSADDVSGRVGVLAQRVEMGLEYEALLAFLASPEFTPDALEPLRPLVRRLTTRRFGYERMLGSLLQIALDGGGEGAENPLAAGTAWLESENMPTLLRERIIEVVGLFARGGRYHLLATPTDDRGAVNPLVFVHRSLDNAGAPPLPADLTQALLRVDTEHPDCSAALALVEEREGELPAAARIRLALTGAVHRRAEGYLSSLSVTWEGRPAYHSRTGEPKIARDGSPVYAFYFPRVVGADTGATGPELGALADIASASGDFTAHRYLYPASVRHFAVCLLASQWYVLDSTQLTIDCYRALSEHGGRWDSLSAQLLGQAMGEREVEARAIGVETLASLVARGDLTFDEAVAGLRGVAHTVKLNRWGQAFQDLGNVDPRLALDLALALLPGLERGRTGIGQLLGVVTAQYSRAREQSWAPPLGEELIGWLGLFRGPSQVAKYARTLKEMGQ
;
A
#
# COMPACT_ATOMS: atom_id res chain seq x y z
N VAL A 1 -13.56 22.20 -25.23
CA VAL A 1 -14.16 23.18 -24.33
C VAL A 1 -13.67 24.61 -24.64
N GLY A 2 -12.38 24.85 -24.91
CA GLY A 2 -11.88 26.21 -25.27
C GLY A 2 -12.52 26.84 -26.53
N GLN A 3 -12.76 26.05 -27.58
CA GLN A 3 -13.46 26.52 -28.78
C GLN A 3 -14.93 26.84 -28.50
N LEU A 4 -15.61 26.08 -27.65
CA LEU A 4 -16.99 26.32 -27.24
C LEU A 4 -17.13 27.63 -26.48
N SER A 5 -16.16 28.00 -25.64
CA SER A 5 -16.14 29.30 -24.96
C SER A 5 -16.01 30.48 -25.93
N ALA A 6 -15.30 30.31 -27.06
CA ALA A 6 -15.22 31.33 -28.10
C ALA A 6 -16.55 31.46 -28.87
N LEU A 7 -17.21 30.33 -29.17
CA LEU A 7 -18.54 30.32 -29.80
C LEU A 7 -19.62 30.92 -28.91
N ALA A 8 -19.59 30.62 -27.61
CA ALA A 8 -20.51 31.20 -26.63
C ALA A 8 -20.39 32.72 -26.58
N ARG A 9 -19.16 33.25 -26.48
CA ARG A 9 -18.89 34.68 -26.50
C ARG A 9 -19.30 35.37 -27.81
N ALA A 10 -19.29 34.62 -28.92
CA ALA A 10 -19.75 35.14 -30.21
C ALA A 10 -21.28 35.03 -30.41
N GLY A 11 -22.04 34.53 -29.41
CA GLY A 11 -23.48 34.28 -29.51
C GLY A 11 -23.87 33.21 -30.53
N ARG A 12 -22.94 32.30 -30.84
CA ARG A 12 -23.08 31.24 -31.87
C ARG A 12 -23.23 29.84 -31.28
N LEU A 13 -23.23 29.71 -29.97
CA LEU A 13 -23.42 28.44 -29.27
C LEU A 13 -24.90 28.28 -28.92
N ASP A 14 -25.50 27.17 -29.32
CA ASP A 14 -26.80 26.76 -28.81
C ASP A 14 -26.62 26.28 -27.36
N LEU A 15 -27.09 27.12 -26.43
CA LEU A 15 -26.87 26.93 -25.00
C LEU A 15 -27.77 25.85 -24.40
N GLU A 16 -28.97 25.61 -24.95
CA GLU A 16 -29.82 24.51 -24.49
C GLU A 16 -29.21 23.15 -24.87
N LEU A 17 -28.80 23.03 -26.14
CA LEU A 17 -28.10 21.82 -26.60
C LEU A 17 -26.78 21.60 -25.86
N PHE A 18 -26.06 22.70 -25.58
CA PHE A 18 -24.82 22.64 -24.80
C PHE A 18 -25.11 22.15 -23.36
N ALA A 19 -26.12 22.69 -22.68
CA ALA A 19 -26.48 22.25 -21.33
C ALA A 19 -26.79 20.76 -21.29
N ARG A 20 -27.59 20.23 -22.22
CA ARG A 20 -27.93 18.82 -22.30
C ARG A 20 -26.77 17.89 -22.63
N SER A 21 -25.65 18.41 -23.16
CA SER A 21 -24.50 17.60 -23.61
C SER A 21 -23.19 17.82 -22.84
N CYS A 22 -23.12 18.76 -21.90
CA CYS A 22 -21.88 19.15 -21.24
C CYS A 22 -21.56 18.39 -19.94
N GLU A 23 -22.38 17.45 -19.52
CA GLU A 23 -22.22 16.65 -18.29
C GLU A 23 -20.85 15.98 -18.22
N GLY A 24 -20.42 15.26 -19.26
CA GLY A 24 -19.10 14.62 -19.32
C GLY A 24 -17.93 15.61 -19.23
N ALA A 25 -18.12 16.87 -19.65
CA ALA A 25 -17.10 17.90 -19.52
C ALA A 25 -17.05 18.47 -18.08
N LEU A 26 -18.17 18.51 -17.36
CA LEU A 26 -18.24 18.84 -15.94
C LEU A 26 -17.54 17.79 -15.07
N MET A 27 -17.73 16.51 -15.38
CA MET A 27 -17.07 15.39 -14.68
C MET A 27 -15.58 15.27 -15.00
N GLY A 28 -15.08 15.98 -16.01
CA GLY A 28 -13.71 15.91 -16.49
C GLY A 28 -12.70 16.69 -15.62
N SER A 29 -11.78 17.41 -16.26
CA SER A 29 -10.78 18.19 -15.53
C SER A 29 -11.38 19.46 -14.90
N LYS A 30 -10.75 19.94 -13.79
CA LYS A 30 -11.11 21.21 -13.14
C LYS A 30 -11.21 22.38 -14.13
N ALA A 31 -10.29 22.45 -15.12
CA ALA A 31 -10.30 23.52 -16.13
C ALA A 31 -11.52 23.43 -17.04
N ASN A 32 -11.94 22.22 -17.40
CA ASN A 32 -13.14 21.97 -18.19
C ASN A 32 -14.40 22.34 -17.38
N ALA A 33 -14.50 21.87 -16.14
CA ALA A 33 -15.63 22.17 -15.25
C ALA A 33 -15.82 23.69 -15.05
N LEU A 34 -14.74 24.42 -14.74
CA LEU A 34 -14.79 25.89 -14.63
C LEU A 34 -15.19 26.57 -15.93
N THR A 35 -14.78 26.04 -17.08
CA THR A 35 -15.14 26.63 -18.38
C THR A 35 -16.62 26.38 -18.71
N VAL A 36 -17.13 25.18 -18.40
CA VAL A 36 -18.57 24.86 -18.55
C VAL A 36 -19.43 25.80 -17.68
N VAL A 37 -19.11 25.88 -16.38
CA VAL A 37 -19.84 26.76 -15.45
C VAL A 37 -19.82 28.22 -15.92
N ARG A 38 -18.69 28.69 -16.48
CA ARG A 38 -18.58 30.03 -17.03
C ARG A 38 -19.48 30.22 -18.28
N ILE A 39 -19.49 29.26 -19.20
CA ILE A 39 -20.36 29.32 -20.40
C ILE A 39 -21.83 29.39 -20.00
N LEU A 40 -22.25 28.55 -19.05
CA LEU A 40 -23.62 28.55 -18.53
C LEU A 40 -23.97 29.87 -17.85
N ARG A 41 -23.02 30.48 -17.14
CA ARG A 41 -23.20 31.78 -16.48
C ARG A 41 -23.28 32.94 -17.48
N ASP A 42 -22.40 32.93 -18.50
CA ASP A 42 -22.40 33.93 -19.56
C ASP A 42 -23.70 33.88 -20.41
N GLY A 43 -24.37 32.71 -20.42
CA GLY A 43 -25.65 32.47 -21.09
C GLY A 43 -26.86 32.49 -20.15
N LEU A 44 -26.80 33.28 -19.07
CA LEU A 44 -27.89 33.40 -18.09
C LEU A 44 -29.22 33.73 -18.76
N GLY A 45 -30.26 32.93 -18.46
CA GLY A 45 -31.59 33.09 -19.03
C GLY A 45 -31.85 32.36 -20.35
N ALA A 46 -30.85 31.75 -20.95
CA ALA A 46 -30.98 30.97 -22.19
C ALA A 46 -31.12 29.45 -21.95
N VAL A 47 -31.07 28.99 -20.70
CA VAL A 47 -31.23 27.59 -20.31
C VAL A 47 -32.33 27.48 -19.26
N GLU A 48 -33.27 26.57 -19.45
CA GLU A 48 -34.36 26.34 -18.50
C GLU A 48 -33.85 25.75 -17.17
N GLY A 49 -34.52 26.06 -16.06
CA GLY A 49 -34.16 25.61 -14.72
C GLY A 49 -34.04 24.07 -14.59
N GLY A 50 -34.93 23.33 -15.27
CA GLY A 50 -34.91 21.87 -15.27
C GLY A 50 -33.67 21.23 -15.91
N ASP A 51 -33.03 21.91 -16.87
CA ASP A 51 -31.78 21.47 -17.49
C ASP A 51 -30.56 21.93 -16.67
N LEU A 52 -30.69 22.96 -15.80
CA LEU A 52 -29.63 23.47 -14.95
C LEU A 52 -29.44 22.71 -13.63
N ASP A 53 -30.52 22.25 -13.01
CA ASP A 53 -30.48 21.58 -11.71
C ASP A 53 -29.51 20.37 -11.68
N PRO A 54 -29.55 19.42 -12.65
CA PRO A 54 -28.60 18.30 -12.68
C PRO A 54 -27.15 18.77 -12.84
N LEU A 55 -26.90 19.77 -13.67
CA LEU A 55 -25.55 20.30 -13.93
C LEU A 55 -24.99 21.03 -12.71
N LEU A 56 -25.82 21.75 -11.97
CA LEU A 56 -25.45 22.36 -10.71
C LEU A 56 -25.12 21.33 -9.66
N GLY A 57 -25.91 20.25 -9.56
CA GLY A 57 -25.63 19.12 -8.67
C GLY A 57 -24.25 18.51 -8.93
N ILE A 58 -23.92 18.25 -10.20
CA ILE A 58 -22.60 17.74 -10.62
C ILE A 58 -21.48 18.72 -10.29
N ALA A 59 -21.67 20.01 -10.61
CA ALA A 59 -20.65 21.03 -10.39
C ALA A 59 -20.43 21.32 -8.90
N LEU A 60 -21.46 21.26 -8.06
CA LEU A 60 -21.37 21.38 -6.60
C LEU A 60 -20.72 20.15 -5.96
N SER A 61 -20.93 18.96 -6.52
CA SER A 61 -20.25 17.71 -6.08
C SER A 61 -18.78 17.62 -6.53
N PHE A 62 -18.30 18.54 -7.37
CA PHE A 62 -16.93 18.47 -7.89
C PHE A 62 -15.90 18.66 -6.77
N PRO A 63 -14.80 17.85 -6.71
CA PRO A 63 -13.83 17.88 -5.61
C PRO A 63 -12.89 19.10 -5.68
N SER A 64 -13.42 20.30 -5.88
CA SER A 64 -12.69 21.56 -5.90
C SER A 64 -13.56 22.73 -5.43
N ALA A 65 -13.19 23.35 -4.31
CA ALA A 65 -13.82 24.55 -3.78
C ALA A 65 -13.99 25.68 -4.83
N GLN A 66 -13.08 25.78 -5.80
CA GLN A 66 -13.18 26.79 -6.85
C GLN A 66 -14.30 26.48 -7.85
N VAL A 67 -14.52 25.22 -8.20
CA VAL A 67 -15.63 24.79 -9.07
C VAL A 67 -16.95 24.92 -8.31
N GLN A 68 -17.01 24.43 -7.08
CA GLN A 68 -18.18 24.55 -6.21
C GLN A 68 -18.59 26.00 -5.99
N ARG A 69 -17.62 26.89 -5.73
CA ARG A 69 -17.92 28.33 -5.57
C ARG A 69 -18.41 28.96 -6.87
N ALA A 70 -17.87 28.57 -8.02
CA ALA A 70 -18.33 29.03 -9.31
C ALA A 70 -19.77 28.56 -9.59
N ALA A 71 -20.07 27.28 -9.25
CA ALA A 71 -21.41 26.70 -9.36
C ALA A 71 -22.42 27.40 -8.41
N LEU A 72 -22.04 27.68 -7.16
CA LEU A 72 -22.84 28.44 -6.22
C LEU A 72 -23.12 29.86 -6.74
N GLY A 73 -22.13 30.51 -7.38
CA GLY A 73 -22.29 31.79 -8.05
C GLY A 73 -23.32 31.72 -9.19
N LEU A 74 -23.22 30.66 -10.04
CA LEU A 74 -24.20 30.41 -11.10
C LEU A 74 -25.62 30.20 -10.52
N ALA A 75 -25.76 29.41 -9.45
CA ALA A 75 -27.04 29.20 -8.78
C ALA A 75 -27.64 30.51 -8.25
N ARG A 76 -26.83 31.35 -7.60
CA ARG A 76 -27.26 32.69 -7.11
C ARG A 76 -27.75 33.58 -8.24
N ASP A 77 -27.00 33.65 -9.33
CA ASP A 77 -27.35 34.47 -10.49
C ASP A 77 -28.70 34.01 -11.10
N ASN A 78 -28.92 32.67 -11.18
CA ASN A 78 -30.17 32.10 -11.68
C ASN A 78 -31.35 32.25 -10.71
N VAL A 79 -31.14 32.24 -9.40
CA VAL A 79 -32.18 32.61 -8.42
C VAL A 79 -32.54 34.09 -8.57
N THR A 80 -31.56 34.98 -8.77
CA THR A 80 -31.79 36.42 -8.98
C THR A 80 -32.57 36.67 -10.27
N ALA A 81 -32.34 35.87 -11.32
CA ALA A 81 -33.05 35.90 -12.59
C ALA A 81 -34.42 35.18 -12.56
N SER A 82 -34.82 34.61 -11.41
CA SER A 82 -36.07 33.84 -11.23
C SER A 82 -36.17 32.58 -12.10
N ILE A 83 -35.04 32.02 -12.48
CA ILE A 83 -34.94 30.75 -13.25
C ILE A 83 -34.94 29.53 -12.31
N LEU A 84 -34.29 29.71 -11.16
CA LEU A 84 -34.26 28.72 -10.07
C LEU A 84 -34.94 29.26 -8.84
N THR A 85 -35.49 28.39 -8.00
CA THR A 85 -35.97 28.78 -6.68
C THR A 85 -34.87 28.59 -5.63
N ARG A 86 -34.97 29.31 -4.52
CA ARG A 86 -34.02 29.10 -3.40
C ARG A 86 -34.18 27.73 -2.79
N GLU A 87 -35.38 27.19 -2.78
CA GLU A 87 -35.69 25.85 -2.28
C GLU A 87 -35.00 24.78 -3.13
N SER A 88 -34.99 24.91 -4.48
CA SER A 88 -34.26 23.97 -5.35
C SER A 88 -32.77 24.05 -5.10
N VAL A 89 -32.18 25.22 -4.97
CA VAL A 89 -30.76 25.38 -4.64
C VAL A 89 -30.44 24.84 -3.24
N ALA A 90 -31.31 25.07 -2.25
CA ALA A 90 -31.14 24.52 -0.91
C ALA A 90 -31.18 22.98 -0.91
N ALA A 91 -32.08 22.38 -1.68
CA ALA A 91 -32.15 20.94 -1.85
C ALA A 91 -30.85 20.38 -2.46
N LEU A 92 -30.31 20.99 -3.50
CA LEU A 92 -29.03 20.60 -4.11
C LEU A 92 -27.85 20.75 -3.14
N VAL A 93 -27.76 21.87 -2.43
CA VAL A 93 -26.69 22.14 -1.44
C VAL A 93 -26.70 21.11 -0.31
N ASN A 94 -27.88 20.67 0.13
CA ASN A 94 -28.02 19.68 1.20
C ASN A 94 -27.71 18.23 0.76
N GLN A 95 -27.69 17.96 -0.54
CA GLN A 95 -27.41 16.61 -1.09
C GLN A 95 -25.94 16.41 -1.42
N VAL A 96 -25.11 17.45 -1.41
CA VAL A 96 -23.72 17.40 -1.86
C VAL A 96 -22.75 17.78 -0.73
N ASP A 97 -21.55 17.22 -0.80
CA ASP A 97 -20.47 17.50 0.14
C ASP A 97 -19.70 18.74 -0.31
N LEU A 98 -20.02 19.89 0.25
CA LEU A 98 -19.39 21.16 -0.10
C LEU A 98 -18.11 21.42 0.71
N ASP A 99 -17.13 22.06 0.06
CA ASP A 99 -16.02 22.69 0.78
C ASP A 99 -16.56 23.61 1.91
N PRO A 100 -15.98 23.56 3.13
CA PRO A 100 -16.50 24.29 4.30
C PRO A 100 -16.72 25.78 4.08
N LEU A 101 -15.87 26.42 3.27
CA LEU A 101 -16.03 27.84 2.96
C LEU A 101 -17.19 28.09 1.98
N VAL A 102 -17.38 27.16 1.03
CA VAL A 102 -18.51 27.21 0.10
C VAL A 102 -19.82 26.90 0.82
N ALA A 103 -19.82 25.93 1.73
CA ALA A 103 -20.96 25.61 2.58
C ALA A 103 -21.40 26.80 3.46
N ARG A 104 -20.42 27.55 4.01
CA ARG A 104 -20.73 28.78 4.74
C ARG A 104 -21.33 29.83 3.82
N GLU A 105 -20.72 30.09 2.66
CA GLU A 105 -21.23 31.02 1.65
C GLU A 105 -22.64 30.64 1.17
N ALA A 106 -22.93 29.33 1.05
CA ALA A 106 -24.27 28.84 0.70
C ALA A 106 -25.27 29.08 1.82
N ARG A 107 -24.91 28.80 3.08
CA ARG A 107 -25.77 29.10 4.25
C ARG A 107 -26.07 30.59 4.39
N GLU A 108 -25.08 31.45 4.24
CA GLU A 108 -25.27 32.92 4.24
C GLU A 108 -26.22 33.35 3.13
N PHE A 109 -26.13 32.77 1.94
CA PHE A 109 -27.05 33.07 0.83
C PHE A 109 -28.48 32.62 1.12
N MET A 110 -28.66 31.47 1.76
CA MET A 110 -29.98 30.95 2.12
C MET A 110 -30.58 31.69 3.31
N SER A 111 -29.79 32.08 4.31
CA SER A 111 -30.25 32.77 5.52
C SER A 111 -30.54 34.25 5.32
N ALA A 112 -29.96 34.89 4.33
CA ALA A 112 -30.20 36.31 4.03
C ALA A 112 -31.68 36.67 3.70
N SER A 113 -32.56 35.66 3.60
CA SER A 113 -34.02 35.82 3.42
C SER A 113 -34.85 35.39 4.62
N ALA A 114 -34.26 34.69 5.60
CA ALA A 114 -34.98 34.17 6.77
C ALA A 114 -35.26 35.24 7.86
N MET A 115 -34.91 36.48 7.63
CA MET A 115 -35.28 37.60 8.53
C MET A 115 -36.73 38.09 8.38
N LEU A 116 -37.51 37.49 7.51
CA LEU A 116 -38.95 37.77 7.36
C LEU A 116 -39.71 36.43 7.39
N ASP A 117 -40.22 36.09 8.57
CA ASP A 117 -41.15 35.00 8.87
C ASP A 117 -40.55 33.65 9.34
N GLN A 118 -40.58 33.51 10.70
CA GLN A 118 -41.33 32.57 11.47
C GLN A 118 -40.80 31.37 12.15
N PRO A 119 -41.50 30.71 13.04
CA PRO A 119 -40.98 30.08 14.23
C PRO A 119 -40.36 28.69 13.94
N GLY A 120 -39.30 28.38 14.71
CA GLY A 120 -38.54 27.17 14.56
C GLY A 120 -39.39 25.89 14.62
N PRO A 121 -39.17 24.95 13.74
CA PRO A 121 -39.66 23.59 13.93
C PRO A 121 -38.95 22.97 15.12
N GLY A 122 -39.77 22.42 16.03
CA GLY A 122 -39.31 21.71 17.20
C GLY A 122 -38.31 20.65 16.83
N LEU A 123 -37.27 20.53 17.68
CA LEU A 123 -36.31 19.46 17.66
C LEU A 123 -37.07 18.12 17.64
N VAL A 124 -37.09 17.46 16.51
CA VAL A 124 -37.39 16.03 16.45
C VAL A 124 -36.29 15.34 17.23
N PRO A 125 -36.63 14.50 18.22
CA PRO A 125 -35.62 13.73 18.91
C PRO A 125 -34.83 12.95 17.87
N GLN A 126 -33.56 13.23 17.79
CA GLN A 126 -32.63 12.44 16.99
C GLN A 126 -32.63 11.04 17.60
N GLU A 127 -33.24 10.08 16.92
CA GLU A 127 -32.95 8.68 17.17
C GLU A 127 -31.43 8.56 17.22
N THR A 128 -30.94 8.03 18.34
CA THR A 128 -29.55 7.64 18.49
C THR A 128 -29.25 6.73 17.29
N ARG A 129 -28.64 7.30 16.25
CA ARG A 129 -28.01 6.50 15.23
C ARG A 129 -26.94 5.71 15.96
N ASP A 130 -27.12 4.41 15.94
CA ASP A 130 -26.10 3.46 16.36
C ASP A 130 -24.76 3.95 15.81
N GLU A 131 -23.73 3.91 16.66
CA GLU A 131 -22.36 4.16 16.22
C GLU A 131 -22.15 3.41 14.90
N PRO A 132 -21.59 4.05 13.86
CA PRO A 132 -21.33 3.33 12.64
C PRO A 132 -20.54 2.09 13.06
N GLU A 133 -21.13 0.91 12.84
CA GLU A 133 -20.40 -0.35 13.01
C GLU A 133 -19.09 -0.15 12.28
N ALA A 134 -18.00 -0.05 13.05
CA ALA A 134 -16.69 -0.02 12.49
C ALA A 134 -16.64 -1.20 11.52
N PHE A 135 -16.27 -0.97 10.27
CA PHE A 135 -16.03 -2.04 9.31
C PHE A 135 -14.87 -2.86 9.90
N LEU A 136 -15.24 -3.76 10.81
CA LEU A 136 -14.32 -4.72 11.38
C LEU A 136 -13.98 -5.66 10.24
N HIS A 137 -12.87 -5.39 9.58
CA HIS A 137 -12.30 -6.40 8.71
C HIS A 137 -11.99 -7.60 9.59
N PRO A 138 -12.62 -8.75 9.35
CA PRO A 138 -12.34 -9.94 10.14
C PRO A 138 -10.83 -10.23 10.06
N PRO A 139 -10.24 -10.80 11.12
CA PRO A 139 -8.86 -11.30 11.04
C PRO A 139 -8.73 -12.13 9.77
N ARG A 140 -7.65 -11.97 9.03
CA ARG A 140 -7.41 -12.79 7.85
C ARG A 140 -7.39 -14.26 8.28
N GLU A 141 -8.28 -15.07 7.74
CA GLU A 141 -8.21 -16.51 7.94
C GLU A 141 -6.92 -17.03 7.33
N VAL A 142 -6.16 -17.78 8.12
CA VAL A 142 -4.90 -18.38 7.69
C VAL A 142 -5.22 -19.68 6.97
N GLY A 143 -5.00 -19.73 5.67
CA GLY A 143 -5.23 -20.90 4.85
C GLY A 143 -4.11 -21.93 4.96
N ALA A 144 -4.44 -23.20 5.14
CA ALA A 144 -3.48 -24.29 5.01
C ALA A 144 -3.04 -24.47 3.55
N LEU A 145 -1.75 -24.64 3.31
CA LEU A 145 -1.24 -24.91 1.96
C LEU A 145 -1.41 -26.38 1.60
N VAL A 146 -1.85 -26.62 0.37
CA VAL A 146 -1.90 -27.96 -0.20
C VAL A 146 -0.54 -28.28 -0.82
N PRO A 147 0.13 -29.36 -0.36
CA PRO A 147 1.37 -29.79 -0.97
C PRO A 147 1.21 -30.07 -2.47
N MET A 148 2.27 -29.89 -3.25
CA MET A 148 2.27 -30.24 -4.67
C MET A 148 2.46 -31.77 -4.80
N SER A 149 1.74 -32.40 -5.71
CA SER A 149 1.77 -33.84 -5.96
C SER A 149 2.15 -34.15 -7.41
N ALA A 150 2.44 -35.42 -7.71
CA ALA A 150 2.71 -35.88 -9.07
C ALA A 150 1.52 -35.65 -10.01
N ASP A 151 0.28 -35.71 -9.50
CA ASP A 151 -0.93 -35.59 -10.29
C ASP A 151 -1.23 -34.12 -10.68
N ASP A 152 -0.85 -33.15 -9.83
CA ASP A 152 -1.19 -31.74 -10.04
C ASP A 152 -0.01 -30.85 -10.49
N VAL A 153 1.23 -31.35 -10.41
CA VAL A 153 2.44 -30.57 -10.71
C VAL A 153 2.41 -29.94 -12.11
N SER A 154 1.94 -30.67 -13.11
CA SER A 154 1.87 -30.17 -14.48
C SER A 154 0.96 -28.93 -14.62
N GLY A 155 -0.21 -28.96 -13.97
CA GLY A 155 -1.15 -27.85 -13.96
C GLY A 155 -0.60 -26.64 -13.21
N ARG A 156 -0.10 -26.87 -11.99
CA ARG A 156 0.42 -25.81 -11.11
C ARG A 156 1.67 -25.14 -11.70
N VAL A 157 2.61 -25.91 -12.23
CA VAL A 157 3.78 -25.35 -12.94
C VAL A 157 3.38 -24.62 -14.21
N GLY A 158 2.34 -25.09 -14.93
CA GLY A 158 1.80 -24.39 -16.07
C GLY A 158 1.28 -22.99 -15.73
N VAL A 159 0.64 -22.83 -14.58
CA VAL A 159 0.19 -21.53 -14.05
C VAL A 159 1.40 -20.71 -13.58
N LEU A 160 2.32 -21.28 -12.80
CA LEU A 160 3.53 -20.60 -12.33
C LEU A 160 4.36 -20.04 -13.50
N ALA A 161 4.46 -20.76 -14.62
CA ALA A 161 5.22 -20.35 -15.80
C ALA A 161 4.59 -19.18 -16.59
N GLN A 162 3.35 -18.79 -16.32
CA GLN A 162 2.74 -17.59 -16.91
C GLN A 162 3.27 -16.32 -16.25
N ARG A 163 3.52 -16.38 -14.94
CA ARG A 163 4.15 -15.33 -14.15
C ARG A 163 5.00 -15.98 -13.07
N VAL A 164 6.30 -16.09 -13.34
CA VAL A 164 7.21 -16.73 -12.37
C VAL A 164 7.46 -15.78 -11.21
N GLU A 165 6.91 -16.12 -10.06
CA GLU A 165 7.13 -15.44 -8.78
C GLU A 165 7.73 -16.43 -7.79
N MET A 166 8.69 -15.96 -6.99
CA MET A 166 9.33 -16.74 -5.93
C MET A 166 8.46 -16.81 -4.66
N GLY A 167 7.17 -17.10 -4.87
CA GLY A 167 6.17 -17.20 -3.83
C GLY A 167 5.88 -18.62 -3.37
N LEU A 168 4.71 -18.83 -2.78
CA LEU A 168 4.31 -20.11 -2.18
C LEU A 168 4.24 -21.28 -3.19
N GLU A 169 3.82 -21.01 -4.42
CA GLU A 169 3.79 -22.03 -5.48
C GLU A 169 5.20 -22.50 -5.86
N TYR A 170 6.17 -21.57 -5.87
CA TYR A 170 7.56 -21.93 -6.11
C TYR A 170 8.15 -22.76 -4.97
N GLU A 171 7.81 -22.42 -3.72
CA GLU A 171 8.18 -23.19 -2.53
C GLU A 171 7.58 -24.60 -2.56
N ALA A 172 6.32 -24.73 -2.96
CA ALA A 172 5.67 -26.02 -3.12
C ALA A 172 6.34 -26.87 -4.21
N LEU A 173 6.75 -26.24 -5.31
CA LEU A 173 7.51 -26.91 -6.37
C LEU A 173 8.88 -27.40 -5.87
N LEU A 174 9.66 -26.56 -5.18
CA LEU A 174 10.95 -26.96 -4.61
C LEU A 174 10.80 -28.15 -3.66
N ALA A 175 9.76 -28.11 -2.80
CA ALA A 175 9.47 -29.18 -1.87
C ALA A 175 9.11 -30.49 -2.58
N PHE A 176 8.27 -30.43 -3.60
CA PHE A 176 7.90 -31.59 -4.41
C PHE A 176 9.13 -32.21 -5.10
N LEU A 177 9.94 -31.36 -5.76
CA LEU A 177 11.13 -31.82 -6.46
C LEU A 177 12.17 -32.49 -5.54
N ALA A 178 12.30 -32.01 -4.30
CA ALA A 178 13.20 -32.60 -3.30
C ALA A 178 12.64 -33.87 -2.64
N SER A 179 11.33 -34.06 -2.67
CA SER A 179 10.62 -35.09 -1.89
C SER A 179 10.95 -36.52 -2.33
N PRO A 180 10.79 -37.51 -1.44
CA PRO A 180 10.88 -38.95 -1.78
C PRO A 180 9.85 -39.40 -2.83
N GLU A 181 8.74 -38.68 -2.97
CA GLU A 181 7.64 -38.99 -3.91
C GLU A 181 7.93 -38.53 -5.33
N PHE A 182 8.94 -37.67 -5.50
CA PHE A 182 9.26 -37.14 -6.83
C PHE A 182 9.87 -38.20 -7.74
N THR A 183 9.32 -38.28 -8.95
CA THR A 183 9.90 -39.03 -10.08
C THR A 183 9.98 -38.11 -11.31
N PRO A 184 11.03 -38.24 -12.15
CA PRO A 184 11.15 -37.44 -13.38
C PRO A 184 9.94 -37.57 -14.32
N ASP A 185 9.27 -38.73 -14.33
CA ASP A 185 8.10 -39.01 -15.16
C ASP A 185 6.95 -38.06 -14.89
N ALA A 186 6.81 -37.57 -13.64
CA ALA A 186 5.80 -36.60 -13.28
C ALA A 186 5.97 -35.25 -14.04
N LEU A 187 7.17 -34.94 -14.51
CA LEU A 187 7.47 -33.72 -15.26
C LEU A 187 7.47 -33.93 -16.79
N GLU A 188 7.38 -35.18 -17.29
CA GLU A 188 7.39 -35.45 -18.76
C GLU A 188 6.38 -34.61 -19.56
N PRO A 189 5.14 -34.41 -19.10
CA PRO A 189 4.18 -33.55 -19.80
C PRO A 189 4.66 -32.10 -19.95
N LEU A 190 5.57 -31.63 -19.09
CA LEU A 190 6.11 -30.27 -19.08
C LEU A 190 7.32 -30.08 -20.02
N ARG A 191 7.85 -31.12 -20.64
CA ARG A 191 9.06 -31.05 -21.49
C ARG A 191 8.98 -29.96 -22.60
N PRO A 192 7.83 -29.75 -23.30
CA PRO A 192 7.72 -28.65 -24.25
C PRO A 192 7.79 -27.26 -23.59
N LEU A 193 7.20 -27.11 -22.39
CA LEU A 193 7.23 -25.88 -21.60
C LEU A 193 8.68 -25.59 -21.14
N VAL A 194 9.35 -26.60 -20.60
CA VAL A 194 10.75 -26.50 -20.13
C VAL A 194 11.67 -26.03 -21.25
N ARG A 195 11.58 -26.63 -22.45
CA ARG A 195 12.35 -26.17 -23.63
C ARG A 195 12.10 -24.71 -23.95
N ARG A 196 10.85 -24.24 -23.86
CA ARG A 196 10.51 -22.83 -24.09
C ARG A 196 11.10 -21.90 -23.03
N LEU A 197 11.05 -22.30 -21.76
CA LEU A 197 11.56 -21.49 -20.66
C LEU A 197 13.11 -21.40 -20.70
N THR A 198 13.81 -22.49 -21.00
CA THR A 198 15.29 -22.52 -21.09
C THR A 198 15.83 -21.68 -22.26
N THR A 199 15.04 -21.40 -23.30
CA THR A 199 15.44 -20.49 -24.39
C THR A 199 15.37 -19.00 -24.03
N ARG A 200 14.76 -18.63 -22.91
CA ARG A 200 14.75 -17.25 -22.42
C ARG A 200 16.18 -16.80 -22.08
N ARG A 201 16.48 -15.54 -22.39
CA ARG A 201 17.85 -15.02 -22.22
C ARG A 201 18.21 -14.79 -20.74
N PHE A 202 17.24 -14.30 -19.96
CA PHE A 202 17.39 -13.93 -18.55
C PHE A 202 16.05 -14.08 -17.83
N GLY A 203 16.05 -14.02 -16.49
CA GLY A 203 14.88 -13.92 -15.64
C GLY A 203 14.48 -15.23 -14.98
N TYR A 204 13.54 -15.13 -14.06
CA TYR A 204 13.04 -16.25 -13.28
C TYR A 204 12.41 -17.37 -14.13
N GLU A 205 11.90 -17.04 -15.32
CA GLU A 205 11.40 -18.05 -16.27
C GLU A 205 12.51 -19.01 -16.72
N ARG A 206 13.70 -18.48 -17.06
CA ARG A 206 14.85 -19.32 -17.39
C ARG A 206 15.31 -20.16 -16.22
N MET A 207 15.30 -19.56 -15.01
CA MET A 207 15.65 -20.27 -13.80
C MET A 207 14.71 -21.46 -13.53
N LEU A 208 13.40 -21.22 -13.61
CA LEU A 208 12.39 -22.28 -13.51
C LEU A 208 12.62 -23.36 -14.58
N GLY A 209 12.85 -22.96 -15.84
CA GLY A 209 13.15 -23.87 -16.93
C GLY A 209 14.40 -24.71 -16.66
N SER A 210 15.47 -24.10 -16.17
CA SER A 210 16.73 -24.81 -15.86
C SER A 210 16.57 -25.79 -14.70
N LEU A 211 15.86 -25.38 -13.63
CA LEU A 211 15.57 -26.26 -12.50
C LEU A 211 14.76 -27.50 -12.94
N LEU A 212 13.69 -27.28 -13.72
CA LEU A 212 12.87 -28.37 -14.23
C LEU A 212 13.62 -29.25 -15.23
N GLN A 213 14.52 -28.68 -16.06
CA GLN A 213 15.36 -29.47 -16.96
C GLN A 213 16.31 -30.41 -16.19
N ILE A 214 16.96 -29.88 -15.15
CA ILE A 214 17.83 -30.71 -14.29
C ILE A 214 17.03 -31.82 -13.62
N ALA A 215 15.83 -31.52 -13.15
CA ALA A 215 14.97 -32.52 -12.51
C ALA A 215 14.49 -33.61 -13.49
N LEU A 216 14.17 -33.23 -14.76
CA LEU A 216 13.80 -34.15 -15.84
C LEU A 216 14.96 -35.08 -16.26
N ASP A 217 16.17 -34.54 -16.32
CA ASP A 217 17.33 -35.28 -16.77
C ASP A 217 17.89 -36.25 -15.70
N GLY A 218 17.37 -36.16 -14.48
CA GLY A 218 17.58 -37.15 -13.41
C GLY A 218 19.01 -37.29 -12.88
N GLY A 219 19.88 -36.31 -13.09
CA GLY A 219 21.26 -36.34 -12.56
C GLY A 219 22.08 -37.59 -12.97
N GLY A 220 21.85 -38.14 -14.20
CA GLY A 220 22.47 -39.39 -14.64
C GLY A 220 23.98 -39.39 -14.56
N GLU A 221 24.58 -40.59 -14.33
CA GLU A 221 26.04 -40.84 -14.37
C GLU A 221 26.57 -40.41 -15.75
N GLY A 222 27.19 -39.25 -15.85
CA GLY A 222 27.73 -38.68 -17.09
C GLY A 222 27.29 -37.24 -17.41
N ALA A 223 26.33 -36.67 -16.70
CA ALA A 223 26.09 -35.24 -16.78
C ALA A 223 27.32 -34.52 -16.19
N GLU A 224 28.06 -33.79 -17.05
CA GLU A 224 29.06 -32.82 -16.57
C GLU A 224 28.41 -32.05 -15.43
N ASN A 225 29.00 -32.14 -14.23
CA ASN A 225 28.51 -31.61 -12.96
C ASN A 225 27.39 -30.56 -13.13
N PRO A 226 26.09 -30.90 -12.91
CA PRO A 226 25.00 -29.96 -13.14
C PRO A 226 25.17 -28.69 -12.31
N LEU A 227 25.97 -28.74 -11.22
CA LEU A 227 26.37 -27.61 -10.43
C LEU A 227 27.34 -26.67 -11.16
N ALA A 228 28.28 -27.20 -11.98
CA ALA A 228 29.27 -26.35 -12.66
C ALA A 228 28.70 -25.61 -13.89
N ALA A 229 27.83 -26.28 -14.65
CA ALA A 229 27.18 -25.69 -15.81
C ALA A 229 25.83 -25.02 -15.49
N GLY A 230 25.19 -25.45 -14.38
CA GLY A 230 23.81 -25.13 -14.02
C GLY A 230 23.63 -23.97 -13.08
N THR A 231 24.64 -23.48 -12.35
CA THR A 231 24.46 -22.43 -11.33
C THR A 231 24.90 -21.03 -11.76
N ALA A 232 25.65 -20.90 -12.84
CA ALA A 232 26.05 -19.58 -13.38
C ALA A 232 24.84 -18.66 -13.71
N TRP A 233 23.69 -19.25 -14.05
CA TRP A 233 22.44 -18.50 -14.25
C TRP A 233 21.85 -17.95 -12.95
N LEU A 234 22.12 -18.58 -11.78
CA LEU A 234 21.68 -18.07 -10.48
C LEU A 234 22.47 -16.83 -10.03
N GLU A 235 23.73 -16.71 -10.48
CA GLU A 235 24.57 -15.55 -10.16
C GLU A 235 24.15 -14.28 -10.92
N SER A 236 23.45 -14.44 -12.04
CA SER A 236 22.99 -13.33 -12.86
C SER A 236 21.64 -12.73 -12.40
N GLU A 237 20.95 -13.37 -11.46
CA GLU A 237 19.65 -12.96 -11.00
C GLU A 237 19.76 -12.28 -9.63
N ASN A 238 19.06 -11.15 -9.50
CA ASN A 238 18.95 -10.44 -8.23
C ASN A 238 17.92 -11.14 -7.34
N MET A 239 18.34 -12.14 -6.61
CA MET A 239 17.50 -12.87 -5.65
C MET A 239 18.18 -12.96 -4.28
N PRO A 240 17.40 -13.17 -3.20
CA PRO A 240 17.96 -13.40 -1.86
C PRO A 240 18.99 -14.54 -1.88
N THR A 241 20.15 -14.29 -1.29
CA THR A 241 21.23 -15.28 -1.22
C THR A 241 20.74 -16.60 -0.63
N LEU A 242 19.95 -16.55 0.43
CA LEU A 242 19.40 -17.75 1.07
C LEU A 242 18.51 -18.56 0.12
N LEU A 243 17.68 -17.93 -0.69
CA LEU A 243 16.84 -18.62 -1.68
C LEU A 243 17.72 -19.28 -2.76
N ARG A 244 18.73 -18.56 -3.25
CA ARG A 244 19.69 -19.08 -4.21
C ARG A 244 20.41 -20.33 -3.68
N GLU A 245 20.89 -20.28 -2.44
CA GLU A 245 21.54 -21.40 -1.78
C GLU A 245 20.60 -22.60 -1.63
N ARG A 246 19.33 -22.39 -1.28
CA ARG A 246 18.34 -23.47 -1.22
C ARG A 246 18.09 -24.12 -2.58
N ILE A 247 18.03 -23.34 -3.66
CA ILE A 247 17.91 -23.90 -5.02
C ILE A 247 19.14 -24.76 -5.34
N ILE A 248 20.35 -24.30 -4.99
CA ILE A 248 21.59 -25.05 -5.16
C ILE A 248 21.55 -26.36 -4.36
N GLU A 249 21.05 -26.33 -3.13
CA GLU A 249 20.88 -27.52 -2.31
C GLU A 249 19.95 -28.55 -2.97
N VAL A 250 18.80 -28.12 -3.50
CA VAL A 250 17.85 -28.98 -4.22
C VAL A 250 18.49 -29.56 -5.49
N VAL A 251 19.18 -28.73 -6.30
CA VAL A 251 19.94 -29.22 -7.47
C VAL A 251 20.99 -30.24 -7.07
N GLY A 252 21.70 -30.00 -5.95
CA GLY A 252 22.68 -30.92 -5.39
C GLY A 252 22.09 -32.26 -4.92
N LEU A 253 20.81 -32.30 -4.51
CA LEU A 253 20.12 -33.57 -4.22
C LEU A 253 19.95 -34.39 -5.50
N PHE A 254 19.52 -33.79 -6.62
CA PHE A 254 19.41 -34.53 -7.89
C PHE A 254 20.73 -35.13 -8.33
N ALA A 255 21.83 -34.38 -8.26
CA ALA A 255 23.16 -34.85 -8.63
C ALA A 255 23.61 -36.07 -7.80
N ARG A 256 23.10 -36.25 -6.60
CA ARG A 256 23.42 -37.37 -5.70
C ARG A 256 22.35 -38.47 -5.67
N GLY A 257 21.28 -38.31 -6.45
CA GLY A 257 20.11 -39.23 -6.35
C GLY A 257 19.43 -39.19 -4.97
N GLY A 258 19.69 -38.13 -4.19
CA GLY A 258 19.16 -37.97 -2.85
C GLY A 258 17.71 -37.49 -2.85
N ARG A 259 17.02 -37.74 -1.74
CA ARG A 259 15.67 -37.22 -1.47
C ARG A 259 15.64 -36.60 -0.07
N TYR A 260 14.82 -35.60 0.12
CA TYR A 260 14.78 -34.82 1.35
C TYR A 260 13.44 -34.13 1.54
N HIS A 261 12.88 -34.15 2.72
CA HIS A 261 11.71 -33.32 3.08
C HIS A 261 12.20 -31.91 3.45
N LEU A 262 12.04 -30.92 2.54
CA LEU A 262 12.48 -29.55 2.81
C LEU A 262 11.80 -29.01 4.07
N LEU A 263 12.61 -28.57 5.02
CA LEU A 263 12.19 -28.15 6.35
C LEU A 263 11.45 -26.79 6.28
N ALA A 264 11.92 -25.90 5.39
CA ALA A 264 11.41 -24.55 5.24
C ALA A 264 10.13 -24.43 4.41
N THR A 265 9.61 -25.53 3.85
CA THR A 265 8.39 -25.50 3.06
C THR A 265 7.23 -24.97 3.91
N PRO A 266 6.60 -23.85 3.52
CA PRO A 266 5.49 -23.26 4.25
C PRO A 266 4.33 -24.25 4.47
N THR A 267 3.66 -24.13 5.59
CA THR A 267 2.45 -24.91 5.90
C THR A 267 1.18 -24.06 5.80
N ASP A 268 1.35 -22.75 5.75
CA ASP A 268 0.25 -21.80 5.63
C ASP A 268 0.52 -20.71 4.58
N ASP A 269 -0.53 -19.97 4.23
CA ASP A 269 -0.50 -18.93 3.20
C ASP A 269 0.23 -17.63 3.64
N ARG A 270 0.64 -17.52 4.91
CA ARG A 270 1.55 -16.46 5.40
C ARG A 270 3.00 -16.77 5.06
N GLY A 271 3.30 -18.03 4.75
CA GLY A 271 4.65 -18.54 4.54
C GLY A 271 5.31 -19.11 5.80
N ALA A 272 4.54 -19.26 6.87
CA ALA A 272 5.01 -19.83 8.11
C ALA A 272 5.06 -21.37 8.06
N VAL A 273 5.85 -21.95 8.96
CA VAL A 273 5.97 -23.40 9.11
C VAL A 273 5.43 -23.81 10.47
N ASN A 274 4.46 -24.74 10.47
CA ASN A 274 3.94 -25.33 11.68
C ASN A 274 5.07 -26.04 12.46
N PRO A 275 5.26 -25.76 13.75
CA PRO A 275 6.36 -26.27 14.55
C PRO A 275 6.41 -27.80 14.61
N LEU A 276 5.26 -28.47 14.71
CA LEU A 276 5.22 -29.93 14.77
C LEU A 276 5.58 -30.58 13.43
N VAL A 277 5.07 -30.00 12.31
CA VAL A 277 5.44 -30.42 10.95
C VAL A 277 6.95 -30.24 10.70
N PHE A 278 7.53 -29.13 11.18
CA PHE A 278 8.97 -28.89 11.10
C PHE A 278 9.78 -29.99 11.78
N VAL A 279 9.40 -30.39 13.01
CA VAL A 279 10.09 -31.44 13.75
C VAL A 279 9.91 -32.81 13.07
N HIS A 280 8.71 -33.15 12.60
CA HIS A 280 8.49 -34.41 11.86
C HIS A 280 9.35 -34.50 10.59
N ARG A 281 9.37 -33.44 9.75
CA ARG A 281 10.26 -33.39 8.58
C ARG A 281 11.72 -33.56 8.95
N SER A 282 12.16 -33.01 10.10
CA SER A 282 13.52 -33.15 10.59
C SER A 282 13.83 -34.59 11.00
N LEU A 283 12.87 -35.29 11.60
CA LEU A 283 12.98 -36.71 11.95
C LEU A 283 12.95 -37.61 10.71
N ASP A 284 12.11 -37.35 9.74
CA ASP A 284 12.05 -38.08 8.46
C ASP A 284 13.39 -38.00 7.70
N ASN A 285 14.14 -36.90 7.90
CA ASN A 285 15.48 -36.71 7.35
C ASN A 285 16.61 -37.20 8.26
N ALA A 286 16.35 -37.92 9.37
CA ALA A 286 17.34 -38.23 10.41
C ALA A 286 18.59 -38.95 9.90
N GLY A 287 18.52 -39.68 8.78
CA GLY A 287 19.64 -40.35 8.14
C GLY A 287 20.50 -39.48 7.22
N ALA A 288 20.11 -38.23 6.98
CA ALA A 288 20.79 -37.32 6.07
C ALA A 288 21.30 -36.06 6.81
N PRO A 289 22.44 -35.49 6.39
CA PRO A 289 22.86 -34.20 6.94
C PRO A 289 21.85 -33.11 6.55
N PRO A 290 21.50 -32.18 7.48
CA PRO A 290 20.58 -31.09 7.16
C PRO A 290 21.15 -30.22 6.05
N LEU A 291 20.27 -29.73 5.17
CA LEU A 291 20.61 -28.73 4.16
C LEU A 291 20.75 -27.38 4.88
N PRO A 292 21.94 -26.74 4.89
CA PRO A 292 22.16 -25.55 5.73
C PRO A 292 21.27 -24.37 5.44
N ALA A 293 21.01 -24.07 4.16
CA ALA A 293 20.17 -22.95 3.76
C ALA A 293 18.69 -23.25 4.03
N ASP A 294 18.21 -24.44 3.74
CA ASP A 294 16.86 -24.88 4.03
C ASP A 294 16.57 -24.87 5.54
N LEU A 295 17.49 -25.40 6.37
CA LEU A 295 17.38 -25.32 7.83
C LEU A 295 17.34 -23.86 8.31
N THR A 296 18.22 -23.00 7.79
CA THR A 296 18.27 -21.58 8.17
C THR A 296 16.93 -20.89 7.90
N GLN A 297 16.35 -21.12 6.73
CA GLN A 297 15.06 -20.52 6.39
C GLN A 297 13.91 -21.14 7.22
N ALA A 298 13.96 -22.44 7.50
CA ALA A 298 12.98 -23.09 8.36
C ALA A 298 12.95 -22.46 9.77
N LEU A 299 14.13 -22.20 10.35
CA LEU A 299 14.26 -21.57 11.67
C LEU A 299 13.69 -20.15 11.71
N LEU A 300 13.73 -19.42 10.59
CA LEU A 300 13.10 -18.09 10.44
C LEU A 300 11.59 -18.16 10.19
N ARG A 301 11.08 -19.28 9.67
CA ARG A 301 9.67 -19.47 9.31
C ARG A 301 8.82 -20.16 10.37
N VAL A 302 9.43 -20.83 11.36
CA VAL A 302 8.67 -21.52 12.40
C VAL A 302 7.73 -20.55 13.11
N ASP A 303 6.44 -20.89 13.15
CA ASP A 303 5.44 -20.12 13.88
C ASP A 303 5.52 -20.41 15.37
N THR A 304 6.20 -19.53 16.12
CA THR A 304 6.41 -19.69 17.57
C THR A 304 5.17 -19.40 18.41
N GLU A 305 4.12 -18.83 17.82
CA GLU A 305 2.84 -18.58 18.48
C GLU A 305 1.82 -19.69 18.21
N HIS A 306 2.18 -20.66 17.36
CA HIS A 306 1.31 -21.79 17.02
C HIS A 306 1.06 -22.70 18.24
N PRO A 307 -0.18 -23.19 18.45
CA PRO A 307 -0.51 -24.10 19.57
C PRO A 307 0.37 -25.36 19.65
N ASP A 308 0.86 -25.83 18.53
CA ASP A 308 1.70 -27.04 18.44
C ASP A 308 3.13 -26.85 18.95
N CYS A 309 3.58 -25.64 19.32
CA CYS A 309 4.93 -25.38 19.80
C CYS A 309 5.32 -26.25 21.00
N SER A 310 4.43 -26.40 21.97
CA SER A 310 4.68 -27.21 23.17
C SER A 310 4.86 -28.70 22.84
N ALA A 311 4.03 -29.23 21.93
CA ALA A 311 4.13 -30.61 21.47
C ALA A 311 5.43 -30.84 20.65
N ALA A 312 5.78 -29.88 19.80
CA ALA A 312 7.02 -29.90 19.03
C ALA A 312 8.26 -29.90 19.93
N LEU A 313 8.28 -29.07 21.00
CA LEU A 313 9.36 -29.06 21.98
C LEU A 313 9.50 -30.40 22.71
N ALA A 314 8.38 -30.96 23.19
CA ALA A 314 8.40 -32.28 23.85
C ALA A 314 8.94 -33.36 22.92
N LEU A 315 8.57 -33.36 21.64
CA LEU A 315 9.06 -34.30 20.63
C LEU A 315 10.57 -34.12 20.37
N VAL A 316 11.08 -32.89 20.36
CA VAL A 316 12.53 -32.62 20.24
C VAL A 316 13.29 -33.17 21.47
N GLU A 317 12.76 -33.02 22.68
CA GLU A 317 13.37 -33.55 23.90
C GLU A 317 13.40 -35.08 23.91
N GLU A 318 12.28 -35.70 23.51
CA GLU A 318 12.18 -37.18 23.44
C GLU A 318 13.12 -37.78 22.39
N ARG A 319 13.28 -37.11 21.25
CA ARG A 319 14.02 -37.65 20.09
C ARG A 319 15.33 -36.89 19.81
N GLU A 320 15.92 -36.22 20.81
CA GLU A 320 17.10 -35.35 20.65
C GLU A 320 18.27 -36.05 19.95
N GLY A 321 18.53 -37.33 20.28
CA GLY A 321 19.62 -38.10 19.69
C GLY A 321 19.46 -38.45 18.20
N GLU A 322 18.24 -38.27 17.66
CA GLU A 322 17.93 -38.54 16.25
C GLU A 322 17.94 -37.27 15.38
N LEU A 323 18.00 -36.11 16.01
CA LEU A 323 17.90 -34.80 15.36
C LEU A 323 19.28 -34.14 15.20
N PRO A 324 19.89 -34.12 13.99
CA PRO A 324 21.23 -33.56 13.79
C PRO A 324 21.37 -32.07 14.22
N ALA A 325 20.28 -31.34 14.28
CA ALA A 325 20.25 -29.92 14.61
C ALA A 325 19.36 -29.58 15.84
N ALA A 326 19.15 -30.57 16.76
CA ALA A 326 18.24 -30.45 17.89
C ALA A 326 18.38 -29.12 18.68
N ALA A 327 19.60 -28.69 18.97
CA ALA A 327 19.85 -27.45 19.69
C ALA A 327 19.35 -26.20 18.94
N ARG A 328 19.55 -26.13 17.61
CA ARG A 328 19.05 -25.01 16.79
C ARG A 328 17.53 -25.06 16.68
N ILE A 329 16.95 -26.23 16.50
CA ILE A 329 15.50 -26.45 16.45
C ILE A 329 14.87 -25.98 17.76
N ARG A 330 15.42 -26.37 18.92
CA ARG A 330 14.97 -25.92 20.23
C ARG A 330 15.02 -24.38 20.38
N LEU A 331 16.10 -23.73 19.92
CA LEU A 331 16.24 -22.28 19.94
C LEU A 331 15.15 -21.58 19.09
N ALA A 332 14.77 -22.16 17.94
CA ALA A 332 13.69 -21.63 17.13
C ALA A 332 12.34 -21.79 17.83
N LEU A 333 12.00 -23.00 18.27
CA LEU A 333 10.73 -23.30 18.94
C LEU A 333 10.52 -22.51 20.24
N THR A 334 11.59 -22.16 20.95
CA THR A 334 11.54 -21.28 22.13
C THR A 334 11.50 -19.79 21.78
N GLY A 335 11.42 -19.42 20.51
CA GLY A 335 11.40 -18.06 20.03
C GLY A 335 12.74 -17.30 20.14
N ALA A 336 13.84 -17.98 20.50
CA ALA A 336 15.14 -17.32 20.66
C ALA A 336 15.67 -16.78 19.32
N VAL A 337 15.44 -17.51 18.22
CA VAL A 337 15.80 -17.07 16.86
C VAL A 337 15.01 -15.79 16.51
N HIS A 338 13.70 -15.79 16.74
CA HIS A 338 12.83 -14.65 16.45
C HIS A 338 13.20 -13.43 17.29
N ARG A 339 13.45 -13.58 18.59
CA ARG A 339 13.90 -12.44 19.43
C ARG A 339 15.20 -11.83 18.93
N ARG A 340 16.16 -12.65 18.45
CA ARG A 340 17.40 -12.13 17.85
C ARG A 340 17.14 -11.44 16.51
N ALA A 341 16.28 -12.02 15.66
CA ALA A 341 15.87 -11.44 14.41
C ALA A 341 15.17 -10.07 14.61
N GLU A 342 14.21 -9.99 15.52
CA GLU A 342 13.52 -8.74 15.86
C GLU A 342 14.47 -7.70 16.47
N GLY A 343 15.40 -8.12 17.33
CA GLY A 343 16.45 -7.24 17.86
C GLY A 343 17.31 -6.64 16.75
N TYR A 344 17.73 -7.45 15.78
CA TYR A 344 18.46 -6.99 14.60
C TYR A 344 17.59 -6.03 13.75
N LEU A 345 16.40 -6.45 13.36
CA LEU A 345 15.50 -5.64 12.55
C LEU A 345 15.15 -4.31 13.22
N SER A 346 14.99 -4.29 14.55
CA SER A 346 14.72 -3.07 15.31
C SER A 346 15.89 -2.10 15.32
N SER A 347 17.12 -2.56 15.10
CA SER A 347 18.30 -1.69 14.94
C SER A 347 18.37 -1.01 13.59
N LEU A 348 17.61 -1.51 12.59
CA LEU A 348 17.56 -0.91 11.27
C LEU A 348 16.71 0.36 11.28
N SER A 349 17.18 1.37 10.61
CA SER A 349 16.44 2.61 10.36
C SER A 349 16.49 2.97 8.89
N VAL A 350 15.56 3.84 8.48
CA VAL A 350 15.50 4.34 7.11
C VAL A 350 15.66 5.86 7.14
N THR A 351 16.61 6.34 6.38
CA THR A 351 16.79 7.77 6.10
C THR A 351 16.39 8.07 4.66
N TRP A 352 15.80 9.23 4.44
CA TRP A 352 15.36 9.64 3.11
C TRP A 352 16.29 10.71 2.55
N GLU A 353 16.98 10.39 1.47
CA GLU A 353 17.91 11.28 0.79
C GLU A 353 17.24 11.92 -0.42
N GLY A 354 17.18 13.25 -0.44
CA GLY A 354 16.61 14.00 -1.56
C GLY A 354 17.59 14.13 -2.73
N ARG A 355 17.15 13.78 -3.94
CA ARG A 355 17.92 14.07 -5.15
C ARG A 355 17.49 15.43 -5.71
N PRO A 356 18.40 16.40 -5.84
CA PRO A 356 18.06 17.73 -6.34
C PRO A 356 17.40 17.67 -7.72
N ALA A 357 16.39 18.50 -7.94
CA ALA A 357 15.86 18.77 -9.27
C ALA A 357 16.78 19.75 -9.98
N TYR A 358 17.01 19.52 -11.28
CA TYR A 358 17.86 20.38 -12.10
C TYR A 358 17.04 21.12 -13.16
N HIS A 359 17.49 22.29 -13.55
CA HIS A 359 16.97 23.00 -14.71
C HIS A 359 17.40 22.28 -15.98
N SER A 360 16.45 21.93 -16.83
CA SER A 360 16.72 21.16 -18.08
C SER A 360 17.63 21.89 -19.07
N ARG A 361 17.72 23.23 -19.00
CA ARG A 361 18.52 24.04 -19.91
C ARG A 361 19.92 24.38 -19.35
N THR A 362 20.06 24.62 -18.06
CA THR A 362 21.33 25.07 -17.45
C THR A 362 22.06 23.96 -16.74
N GLY A 363 21.39 22.86 -16.37
CA GLY A 363 21.95 21.80 -15.54
C GLY A 363 22.18 22.21 -14.08
N GLU A 364 21.72 23.40 -13.68
CA GLU A 364 21.86 23.88 -12.30
C GLU A 364 20.76 23.33 -11.41
N PRO A 365 21.04 23.10 -10.09
CA PRO A 365 20.02 22.73 -9.13
C PRO A 365 18.90 23.78 -9.06
N LYS A 366 17.66 23.33 -9.00
CA LYS A 366 16.52 24.22 -8.74
C LYS A 366 16.52 24.62 -7.27
N ILE A 367 16.41 25.92 -7.02
CA ILE A 367 16.31 26.48 -5.69
C ILE A 367 14.94 27.12 -5.49
N ALA A 368 14.31 26.86 -4.35
CA ALA A 368 13.05 27.47 -3.95
C ALA A 368 13.26 28.95 -3.58
N ARG A 369 12.16 29.70 -3.41
CA ARG A 369 12.21 31.15 -3.10
C ARG A 369 12.89 31.48 -1.76
N ASP A 370 12.90 30.52 -0.84
CA ASP A 370 13.53 30.60 0.48
C ASP A 370 15.01 30.19 0.50
N GLY A 371 15.58 29.85 -0.67
CA GLY A 371 16.97 29.41 -0.82
C GLY A 371 17.18 27.90 -0.61
N SER A 372 16.15 27.14 -0.27
CA SER A 372 16.26 25.69 -0.09
C SER A 372 16.33 24.95 -1.45
N PRO A 373 17.02 23.79 -1.53
CA PRO A 373 17.04 23.00 -2.74
C PRO A 373 15.66 22.39 -3.02
N VAL A 374 15.23 22.42 -4.28
CA VAL A 374 14.03 21.68 -4.73
C VAL A 374 14.47 20.26 -5.09
N TYR A 375 13.88 19.27 -4.46
CA TYR A 375 14.16 17.86 -4.74
C TYR A 375 13.22 17.32 -5.82
N ALA A 376 13.77 16.54 -6.76
CA ALA A 376 12.99 15.85 -7.80
C ALA A 376 12.24 14.67 -7.20
N PHE A 377 12.93 13.91 -6.36
CA PHE A 377 12.42 12.77 -5.61
C PHE A 377 13.31 12.48 -4.42
N TYR A 378 12.81 11.65 -3.51
CA TYR A 378 13.55 11.13 -2.38
C TYR A 378 13.73 9.63 -2.56
N PHE A 379 14.88 9.10 -2.16
CA PHE A 379 15.12 7.68 -2.11
C PHE A 379 15.47 7.25 -0.68
N PRO A 380 14.99 6.10 -0.23
CA PRO A 380 15.29 5.58 1.09
C PRO A 380 16.68 4.96 1.13
N ARG A 381 17.37 5.14 2.24
CA ARG A 381 18.62 4.47 2.56
C ARG A 381 18.47 3.74 3.88
N VAL A 382 18.64 2.43 3.84
CA VAL A 382 18.67 1.61 5.04
C VAL A 382 20.00 1.80 5.75
N VAL A 383 19.94 2.08 7.06
CA VAL A 383 21.10 2.29 7.93
C VAL A 383 21.08 1.23 9.03
N GLY A 384 22.26 0.72 9.36
CA GLY A 384 22.43 -0.28 10.43
C GLY A 384 22.56 -1.73 9.92
N ALA A 385 22.39 -1.99 8.62
CA ALA A 385 22.47 -3.34 8.06
C ALA A 385 23.84 -4.04 8.29
N ASP A 386 24.92 -3.25 8.34
CA ASP A 386 26.28 -3.77 8.48
C ASP A 386 26.69 -4.05 9.94
N THR A 387 25.84 -3.76 10.91
CA THR A 387 26.19 -3.84 12.33
C THR A 387 25.68 -5.12 12.97
N GLY A 388 26.57 -6.07 13.21
CA GLY A 388 26.34 -7.15 14.18
C GLY A 388 25.50 -8.35 13.73
N ALA A 389 25.27 -8.51 12.43
CA ALA A 389 24.62 -9.70 11.88
C ALA A 389 25.54 -10.92 11.99
N THR A 390 25.55 -11.60 13.16
CA THR A 390 26.33 -12.82 13.38
C THR A 390 25.44 -14.05 13.30
N GLY A 391 25.86 -15.04 12.52
CA GLY A 391 25.13 -16.28 12.30
C GLY A 391 24.29 -16.27 11.00
N PRO A 392 23.92 -17.47 10.52
CA PRO A 392 23.30 -17.65 9.21
C PRO A 392 21.90 -16.99 9.13
N GLU A 393 21.11 -17.03 10.20
CA GLU A 393 19.76 -16.46 10.23
C GLU A 393 19.80 -14.93 10.09
N LEU A 394 20.69 -14.27 10.83
CA LEU A 394 20.84 -12.82 10.74
C LEU A 394 21.51 -12.39 9.44
N GLY A 395 22.47 -13.20 8.93
CA GLY A 395 23.09 -12.98 7.62
C GLY A 395 22.04 -12.99 6.49
N ALA A 396 21.09 -13.91 6.55
CA ALA A 396 19.98 -13.96 5.60
C ALA A 396 19.07 -12.73 5.65
N LEU A 397 18.78 -12.20 6.85
CA LEU A 397 18.01 -10.99 7.04
C LEU A 397 18.77 -9.70 6.67
N ALA A 398 20.11 -9.75 6.75
CA ALA A 398 20.98 -8.62 6.37
C ALA A 398 21.18 -8.51 4.85
N ASP A 399 20.81 -9.51 4.08
CA ASP A 399 20.91 -9.51 2.61
C ASP A 399 19.81 -8.65 1.95
N ILE A 400 19.73 -7.40 2.38
CA ILE A 400 18.73 -6.42 1.91
C ILE A 400 19.08 -5.90 0.52
N ALA A 401 20.38 -5.85 0.18
CA ALA A 401 20.86 -5.28 -1.08
C ALA A 401 20.49 -6.14 -2.30
N SER A 402 20.24 -7.44 -2.12
CA SER A 402 19.81 -8.35 -3.18
C SER A 402 18.35 -8.18 -3.59
N ALA A 403 17.59 -7.32 -2.89
CA ALA A 403 16.15 -7.10 -3.09
C ALA A 403 15.78 -6.36 -4.39
N SER A 404 16.70 -6.19 -5.34
CA SER A 404 16.46 -5.42 -6.56
C SER A 404 15.65 -6.13 -7.65
N GLY A 405 15.24 -7.38 -7.44
CA GLY A 405 14.58 -8.22 -8.46
C GLY A 405 13.15 -8.60 -8.11
N ASP A 406 12.97 -9.70 -7.41
CA ASP A 406 11.66 -10.24 -7.03
C ASP A 406 11.38 -10.03 -5.54
N PHE A 407 10.41 -9.14 -5.24
CA PHE A 407 10.03 -8.83 -3.87
C PHE A 407 9.23 -9.95 -3.20
N THR A 408 8.60 -10.84 -3.98
CA THR A 408 7.79 -11.93 -3.46
C THR A 408 8.60 -12.90 -2.61
N ALA A 409 9.85 -13.15 -2.99
CA ALA A 409 10.77 -13.99 -2.21
C ALA A 409 11.02 -13.43 -0.81
N HIS A 410 11.21 -12.11 -0.69
CA HIS A 410 11.46 -11.46 0.58
C HIS A 410 10.25 -11.47 1.51
N ARG A 411 9.02 -11.45 0.96
CA ARG A 411 7.78 -11.55 1.74
C ARG A 411 7.76 -12.82 2.60
N TYR A 412 8.25 -13.93 2.05
CA TYR A 412 8.19 -15.24 2.69
C TYR A 412 9.51 -15.66 3.37
N LEU A 413 10.51 -14.77 3.39
CA LEU A 413 11.77 -15.08 4.07
C LEU A 413 11.60 -15.07 5.59
N TYR A 414 10.91 -14.09 6.13
CA TYR A 414 10.63 -13.93 7.55
C TYR A 414 9.17 -13.49 7.78
N PRO A 415 8.22 -14.45 7.78
CA PRO A 415 6.80 -14.15 7.81
C PRO A 415 6.29 -13.60 9.15
N ALA A 416 7.06 -13.73 10.23
CA ALA A 416 6.69 -13.24 11.56
C ALA A 416 6.62 -11.70 11.64
N SER A 417 7.34 -10.97 10.77
CA SER A 417 7.42 -9.51 10.82
C SER A 417 7.41 -8.89 9.43
N VAL A 418 6.54 -7.90 9.25
CA VAL A 418 6.48 -7.08 8.03
C VAL A 418 7.75 -6.24 7.88
N ARG A 419 8.43 -5.91 8.98
CA ARG A 419 9.58 -5.00 9.00
C ARG A 419 10.70 -5.44 8.05
N HIS A 420 11.03 -6.73 7.99
CA HIS A 420 12.04 -7.23 7.05
C HIS A 420 11.63 -6.95 5.60
N PHE A 421 10.41 -7.34 5.23
CA PHE A 421 9.87 -7.11 3.90
C PHE A 421 9.79 -5.61 3.55
N ALA A 422 9.33 -4.79 4.49
CA ALA A 422 9.28 -3.35 4.35
C ALA A 422 10.66 -2.72 4.10
N VAL A 423 11.67 -3.15 4.84
CA VAL A 423 13.06 -2.70 4.65
C VAL A 423 13.57 -3.07 3.26
N CYS A 424 13.31 -4.30 2.79
CA CYS A 424 13.68 -4.75 1.45
C CYS A 424 12.98 -3.91 0.37
N LEU A 425 11.68 -3.65 0.51
CA LEU A 425 10.93 -2.80 -0.41
C LEU A 425 11.47 -1.37 -0.42
N LEU A 426 11.75 -0.79 0.74
CA LEU A 426 12.33 0.55 0.85
C LEU A 426 13.72 0.61 0.22
N ALA A 427 14.57 -0.37 0.47
CA ALA A 427 15.91 -0.43 -0.11
C ALA A 427 15.88 -0.50 -1.64
N SER A 428 14.86 -1.14 -2.22
CA SER A 428 14.71 -1.36 -3.65
C SER A 428 13.79 -0.37 -4.37
N GLN A 429 13.13 0.54 -3.67
CA GLN A 429 12.19 1.53 -4.25
C GLN A 429 12.81 2.32 -5.42
N TRP A 430 14.11 2.47 -5.42
CA TRP A 430 14.86 3.04 -6.53
C TRP A 430 14.54 2.38 -7.89
N TYR A 431 14.32 1.07 -7.92
CA TYR A 431 14.02 0.30 -9.14
C TYR A 431 12.53 0.24 -9.46
N VAL A 432 11.67 0.48 -8.48
CA VAL A 432 10.21 0.39 -8.60
C VAL A 432 9.61 1.66 -9.19
N LEU A 433 10.27 2.80 -9.05
CA LEU A 433 9.76 4.12 -9.46
C LEU A 433 9.43 4.24 -10.96
N ASP A 434 9.98 3.39 -11.83
CA ASP A 434 9.74 3.42 -13.27
C ASP A 434 8.60 2.49 -13.74
N SER A 435 8.07 1.62 -12.88
CA SER A 435 7.01 0.67 -13.23
C SER A 435 5.78 0.80 -12.33
N THR A 436 4.73 1.41 -12.85
CA THR A 436 3.46 1.57 -12.14
C THR A 436 2.87 0.25 -11.65
N GLN A 437 2.88 -0.79 -12.50
CA GLN A 437 2.31 -2.09 -12.15
C GLN A 437 3.11 -2.77 -11.03
N LEU A 438 4.43 -2.76 -11.12
CA LEU A 438 5.29 -3.34 -10.09
C LEU A 438 5.11 -2.64 -8.74
N THR A 439 4.94 -1.32 -8.74
CA THR A 439 4.64 -0.53 -7.53
C THR A 439 3.33 -0.97 -6.89
N ILE A 440 2.28 -1.15 -7.67
CA ILE A 440 0.97 -1.62 -7.19
C ILE A 440 1.11 -3.04 -6.62
N ASP A 441 1.78 -3.93 -7.33
CA ASP A 441 1.99 -5.32 -6.90
C ASP A 441 2.78 -5.41 -5.58
N CYS A 442 3.79 -4.53 -5.38
CA CYS A 442 4.51 -4.43 -4.11
C CYS A 442 3.62 -4.00 -2.95
N TYR A 443 2.78 -2.97 -3.15
CA TYR A 443 1.85 -2.54 -2.10
C TYR A 443 0.76 -3.58 -1.82
N ARG A 444 0.31 -4.31 -2.84
CA ARG A 444 -0.62 -5.44 -2.66
C ARG A 444 0.04 -6.56 -1.85
N ALA A 445 1.27 -6.97 -2.21
CA ALA A 445 2.02 -7.97 -1.45
C ALA A 445 2.26 -7.53 0.01
N LEU A 446 2.51 -6.24 0.23
CA LEU A 446 2.65 -5.66 1.57
C LEU A 446 1.33 -5.73 2.35
N SER A 447 0.20 -5.34 1.74
CA SER A 447 -1.13 -5.35 2.38
C SER A 447 -1.59 -6.75 2.79
N GLU A 448 -1.14 -7.76 2.07
CA GLU A 448 -1.44 -9.18 2.34
C GLU A 448 -0.46 -9.83 3.32
N HIS A 449 0.55 -9.14 3.81
CA HIS A 449 1.53 -9.70 4.74
C HIS A 449 0.90 -9.93 6.13
N GLY A 450 1.01 -11.16 6.64
CA GLY A 450 0.37 -11.56 7.91
C GLY A 450 1.22 -11.31 9.16
N GLY A 451 2.43 -10.75 9.02
CA GLY A 451 3.31 -10.50 10.15
C GLY A 451 3.00 -9.21 10.91
N ARG A 452 3.70 -9.02 12.03
CA ARG A 452 3.55 -7.84 12.88
C ARG A 452 4.00 -6.57 12.16
N TRP A 453 3.20 -5.50 12.29
CA TRP A 453 3.46 -4.18 11.77
C TRP A 453 4.12 -3.26 12.81
N ASP A 454 4.79 -2.21 12.32
CA ASP A 454 5.42 -1.17 13.13
C ASP A 454 5.50 0.17 12.38
N SER A 455 6.08 1.19 13.01
CA SER A 455 6.22 2.52 12.43
C SER A 455 7.08 2.55 11.16
N LEU A 456 8.06 1.64 11.00
CA LEU A 456 8.88 1.59 9.78
C LEU A 456 8.05 1.01 8.62
N SER A 457 7.32 -0.06 8.86
CA SER A 457 6.40 -0.65 7.87
C SER A 457 5.30 0.33 7.47
N ALA A 458 4.79 1.11 8.41
CA ALA A 458 3.78 2.15 8.18
C ALA A 458 4.30 3.31 7.28
N GLN A 459 5.63 3.51 7.14
CA GLN A 459 6.17 4.45 6.16
C GLN A 459 5.77 4.08 4.73
N LEU A 460 5.73 2.79 4.39
CA LEU A 460 5.30 2.34 3.07
C LEU A 460 3.82 2.62 2.80
N LEU A 461 2.97 2.55 3.84
CA LEU A 461 1.57 2.95 3.69
C LEU A 461 1.46 4.45 3.40
N GLY A 462 2.26 5.27 4.09
CA GLY A 462 2.36 6.70 3.81
C GLY A 462 2.85 7.00 2.39
N GLN A 463 3.79 6.21 1.87
CA GLN A 463 4.25 6.30 0.47
C GLN A 463 3.12 5.91 -0.49
N ALA A 464 2.43 4.78 -0.25
CA ALA A 464 1.29 4.34 -1.05
C ALA A 464 0.20 5.40 -1.14
N MET A 465 -0.17 6.01 0.00
CA MET A 465 -1.13 7.13 0.07
C MET A 465 -0.65 8.37 -0.71
N GLY A 466 0.66 8.53 -0.89
CA GLY A 466 1.29 9.62 -1.67
C GLY A 466 1.46 9.32 -3.16
N GLU A 467 1.15 8.11 -3.62
CA GLU A 467 1.37 7.68 -4.99
C GLU A 467 0.48 8.41 -6.01
N ARG A 468 0.95 8.42 -7.26
CA ARG A 468 0.18 9.00 -8.38
C ARG A 468 -1.04 8.15 -8.72
N GLU A 469 -0.86 6.84 -8.64
CA GLU A 469 -1.87 5.87 -9.06
C GLU A 469 -2.96 5.74 -8.00
N VAL A 470 -4.22 5.78 -8.44
CA VAL A 470 -5.39 5.72 -7.54
C VAL A 470 -5.43 4.39 -6.80
N GLU A 471 -5.12 3.29 -7.49
CA GLU A 471 -5.13 1.95 -6.92
C GLU A 471 -4.10 1.80 -5.80
N ALA A 472 -2.87 2.31 -5.97
CA ALA A 472 -1.86 2.30 -4.92
C ALA A 472 -2.32 3.08 -3.67
N ARG A 473 -2.97 4.25 -3.88
CA ARG A 473 -3.53 5.03 -2.77
C ARG A 473 -4.66 4.29 -2.05
N ALA A 474 -5.56 3.66 -2.80
CA ALA A 474 -6.65 2.86 -2.22
C ALA A 474 -6.10 1.72 -1.36
N ILE A 475 -5.11 0.95 -1.86
CA ILE A 475 -4.44 -0.10 -1.10
C ILE A 475 -3.86 0.47 0.20
N GLY A 476 -3.15 1.61 0.14
CA GLY A 476 -2.57 2.24 1.32
C GLY A 476 -3.62 2.65 2.36
N VAL A 477 -4.72 3.24 1.93
CA VAL A 477 -5.84 3.68 2.78
C VAL A 477 -6.54 2.49 3.43
N GLU A 478 -6.95 1.50 2.65
CA GLU A 478 -7.67 0.32 3.13
C GLU A 478 -6.82 -0.52 4.09
N THR A 479 -5.54 -0.69 3.76
CA THR A 479 -4.60 -1.41 4.61
C THR A 479 -4.40 -0.69 5.94
N LEU A 480 -4.16 0.63 5.92
CA LEU A 480 -3.98 1.42 7.14
C LEU A 480 -5.22 1.33 8.05
N ALA A 481 -6.41 1.53 7.48
CA ALA A 481 -7.66 1.45 8.23
C ALA A 481 -7.85 0.06 8.86
N SER A 482 -7.64 -1.00 8.06
CA SER A 482 -7.80 -2.38 8.51
C SER A 482 -6.82 -2.76 9.63
N LEU A 483 -5.55 -2.36 9.51
CA LEU A 483 -4.52 -2.67 10.51
C LEU A 483 -4.78 -1.97 11.84
N VAL A 484 -5.17 -0.69 11.80
CA VAL A 484 -5.48 0.05 13.03
C VAL A 484 -6.75 -0.48 13.68
N ALA A 485 -7.79 -0.78 12.89
CA ALA A 485 -9.04 -1.34 13.40
C ALA A 485 -8.85 -2.70 14.09
N ARG A 486 -7.94 -3.55 13.59
CA ARG A 486 -7.60 -4.85 14.20
C ARG A 486 -6.60 -4.75 15.36
N GLY A 487 -5.94 -3.60 15.54
CA GLY A 487 -4.86 -3.44 16.50
C GLY A 487 -3.51 -4.05 16.07
N ASP A 488 -3.38 -4.45 14.81
CA ASP A 488 -2.12 -4.96 14.23
C ASP A 488 -1.08 -3.86 14.06
N LEU A 489 -1.53 -2.61 13.97
CA LEU A 489 -0.73 -1.39 13.96
C LEU A 489 -1.34 -0.41 14.96
N THR A 490 -0.57 0.05 15.93
CA THR A 490 -1.05 1.05 16.90
C THR A 490 -1.19 2.43 16.23
N PHE A 491 -2.07 3.26 16.78
CA PHE A 491 -2.23 4.64 16.31
C PHE A 491 -0.91 5.42 16.33
N ASP A 492 -0.13 5.30 17.39
CA ASP A 492 1.15 5.99 17.53
C ASP A 492 2.20 5.53 16.52
N GLU A 493 2.24 4.23 16.22
CA GLU A 493 3.11 3.67 15.17
C GLU A 493 2.68 4.16 13.78
N ALA A 494 1.37 4.23 13.50
CA ALA A 494 0.84 4.79 12.26
C ALA A 494 1.24 6.26 12.10
N VAL A 495 1.05 7.08 13.13
CA VAL A 495 1.47 8.50 13.13
C VAL A 495 2.97 8.63 12.93
N ALA A 496 3.78 7.84 13.64
CA ALA A 496 5.24 7.87 13.52
C ALA A 496 5.71 7.49 12.11
N GLY A 497 5.11 6.45 11.52
CA GLY A 497 5.42 6.01 10.16
C GLY A 497 5.06 7.05 9.11
N LEU A 498 3.84 7.59 9.16
CA LEU A 498 3.40 8.64 8.25
C LEU A 498 4.25 9.92 8.39
N ARG A 499 4.61 10.35 9.61
CA ARG A 499 5.54 11.47 9.84
C ARG A 499 6.90 11.22 9.20
N GLY A 500 7.42 10.00 9.29
CA GLY A 500 8.72 9.62 8.72
C GLY A 500 8.81 9.88 7.23
N VAL A 501 7.72 9.76 6.48
CA VAL A 501 7.67 9.97 5.02
C VAL A 501 6.98 11.25 4.59
N ALA A 502 6.38 11.98 5.50
CA ALA A 502 5.62 13.18 5.17
C ALA A 502 6.38 14.17 4.27
N HIS A 503 7.69 14.30 4.45
CA HIS A 503 8.54 15.18 3.66
C HIS A 503 8.82 14.68 2.23
N THR A 504 8.59 13.42 1.93
CA THR A 504 8.88 12.79 0.62
C THR A 504 7.67 12.77 -0.31
N VAL A 505 6.46 12.77 0.24
CA VAL A 505 5.21 12.62 -0.51
C VAL A 505 4.61 13.96 -0.95
N LYS A 506 3.74 13.94 -1.93
CA LYS A 506 2.98 15.13 -2.37
C LYS A 506 1.73 15.29 -1.52
N LEU A 507 1.65 16.34 -0.69
CA LEU A 507 0.54 16.56 0.25
C LEU A 507 -0.84 16.72 -0.41
N ASN A 508 -0.91 17.11 -1.67
CA ASN A 508 -2.19 17.14 -2.39
C ASN A 508 -2.75 15.73 -2.64
N ARG A 509 -1.89 14.71 -2.79
CA ARG A 509 -2.30 13.31 -2.91
C ARG A 509 -2.70 12.74 -1.55
N TRP A 510 -1.96 13.10 -0.51
CA TRP A 510 -2.37 12.80 0.86
C TRP A 510 -3.72 13.42 1.20
N GLY A 511 -3.98 14.67 0.79
CA GLY A 511 -5.31 15.27 0.95
C GLY A 511 -6.41 14.39 0.36
N GLN A 512 -6.17 13.80 -0.81
CA GLN A 512 -7.09 12.87 -1.45
C GLN A 512 -7.22 11.56 -0.69
N ALA A 513 -6.08 10.95 -0.28
CA ALA A 513 -6.07 9.73 0.51
C ALA A 513 -6.75 9.89 1.88
N PHE A 514 -6.58 11.04 2.55
CA PHE A 514 -7.29 11.34 3.79
C PHE A 514 -8.79 11.60 3.60
N GLN A 515 -9.20 12.09 2.43
CA GLN A 515 -10.60 12.15 2.07
C GLN A 515 -11.18 10.74 1.89
N ASP A 516 -10.46 9.87 1.18
CA ASP A 516 -10.86 8.48 0.96
C ASP A 516 -10.88 7.70 2.31
N LEU A 517 -9.88 7.89 3.17
CA LEU A 517 -9.86 7.33 4.52
C LEU A 517 -11.05 7.82 5.37
N GLY A 518 -11.42 9.09 5.22
CA GLY A 518 -12.60 9.65 5.90
C GLY A 518 -13.94 9.06 5.44
N ASN A 519 -13.98 8.42 4.28
CA ASN A 519 -15.15 7.66 3.82
C ASN A 519 -15.16 6.23 4.40
N VAL A 520 -14.00 5.67 4.74
CA VAL A 520 -13.84 4.33 5.34
C VAL A 520 -13.97 4.42 6.87
N ASP A 521 -13.16 5.27 7.50
CA ASP A 521 -13.16 5.52 8.95
C ASP A 521 -12.96 7.02 9.22
N PRO A 522 -14.04 7.79 9.42
CA PRO A 522 -13.98 9.22 9.64
C PRO A 522 -13.19 9.64 10.90
N ARG A 523 -13.27 8.83 11.98
CA ARG A 523 -12.56 9.12 13.24
C ARG A 523 -11.07 8.94 13.05
N LEU A 524 -10.65 7.79 12.54
CA LEU A 524 -9.24 7.51 12.27
C LEU A 524 -8.62 8.54 11.33
N ALA A 525 -9.33 8.89 10.25
CA ALA A 525 -8.86 9.88 9.27
C ALA A 525 -8.60 11.24 9.92
N LEU A 526 -9.55 11.70 10.73
CA LEU A 526 -9.45 12.98 11.41
C LEU A 526 -8.33 12.97 12.46
N ASP A 527 -8.29 11.96 13.33
CA ASP A 527 -7.31 11.88 14.40
C ASP A 527 -5.87 11.79 13.86
N LEU A 528 -5.64 10.95 12.83
CA LEU A 528 -4.34 10.87 12.15
C LEU A 528 -3.95 12.21 11.52
N ALA A 529 -4.88 12.84 10.79
CA ALA A 529 -4.60 14.11 10.15
C ALA A 529 -4.25 15.21 11.16
N LEU A 530 -5.01 15.33 12.26
CA LEU A 530 -4.74 16.31 13.33
C LEU A 530 -3.39 16.05 14.00
N ALA A 531 -3.03 14.78 14.22
CA ALA A 531 -1.73 14.40 14.77
C ALA A 531 -0.57 14.73 13.82
N LEU A 532 -0.77 14.60 12.50
CA LEU A 532 0.29 14.83 11.50
C LEU A 532 0.57 16.31 11.20
N LEU A 533 -0.48 17.15 11.21
CA LEU A 533 -0.37 18.55 10.78
C LEU A 533 0.76 19.35 11.45
N PRO A 534 0.97 19.29 12.79
CA PRO A 534 2.02 20.07 13.45
C PRO A 534 3.43 19.79 12.95
N GLY A 535 3.69 18.56 12.47
CA GLY A 535 4.98 18.14 11.93
C GLY A 535 5.23 18.54 10.48
N LEU A 536 4.26 19.17 9.80
CA LEU A 536 4.38 19.51 8.39
C LEU A 536 4.94 20.94 8.20
N GLU A 537 5.84 21.09 7.23
CA GLU A 537 6.31 22.40 6.81
C GLU A 537 5.22 23.22 6.16
N ARG A 538 5.03 24.46 6.62
CA ARG A 538 3.94 25.35 6.16
C ARG A 538 4.01 25.74 4.68
N GLY A 539 5.21 25.78 4.11
CA GLY A 539 5.44 26.20 2.72
C GLY A 539 5.23 25.08 1.68
N ARG A 540 4.96 23.86 2.11
CA ARG A 540 4.88 22.72 1.20
C ARG A 540 3.69 22.80 0.26
N THR A 541 3.97 22.46 -0.99
CA THR A 541 2.93 22.34 -2.03
C THR A 541 1.89 21.28 -1.64
N GLY A 542 0.62 21.63 -1.69
CA GLY A 542 -0.48 20.73 -1.35
C GLY A 542 -0.99 20.87 0.09
N ILE A 543 -0.28 21.60 0.99
CA ILE A 543 -0.73 21.81 2.38
C ILE A 543 -2.15 22.42 2.46
N GLY A 544 -2.49 23.29 1.52
CA GLY A 544 -3.81 23.91 1.48
C GLY A 544 -4.93 22.92 1.15
N GLN A 545 -4.66 21.92 0.31
CA GLN A 545 -5.64 20.88 0.00
C GLN A 545 -5.83 19.96 1.20
N LEU A 546 -4.73 19.53 1.84
CA LEU A 546 -4.80 18.71 3.06
C LEU A 546 -5.57 19.45 4.17
N LEU A 547 -5.24 20.72 4.45
CA LEU A 547 -5.96 21.54 5.42
C LEU A 547 -7.44 21.71 5.07
N GLY A 548 -7.78 21.83 3.78
CA GLY A 548 -9.17 21.90 3.33
C GLY A 548 -9.94 20.64 3.69
N VAL A 549 -9.37 19.46 3.42
CA VAL A 549 -9.97 18.16 3.76
C VAL A 549 -10.15 18.02 5.28
N VAL A 550 -9.09 18.30 6.06
CA VAL A 550 -9.15 18.22 7.53
C VAL A 550 -10.20 19.19 8.10
N THR A 551 -10.28 20.41 7.57
CA THR A 551 -11.28 21.39 7.99
C THR A 551 -12.71 20.90 7.71
N ALA A 552 -12.92 20.24 6.56
CA ALA A 552 -14.22 19.67 6.20
C ALA A 552 -14.59 18.51 7.14
N GLN A 553 -13.67 17.58 7.36
CA GLN A 553 -13.89 16.45 8.26
C GLN A 553 -14.14 16.91 9.70
N TYR A 554 -13.40 17.91 10.19
CA TYR A 554 -13.59 18.47 11.52
C TYR A 554 -14.95 19.18 11.67
N SER A 555 -15.39 19.93 10.64
CA SER A 555 -16.73 20.54 10.63
C SER A 555 -17.83 19.50 10.74
N ARG A 556 -17.73 18.41 9.95
CA ARG A 556 -18.68 17.29 9.99
C ARG A 556 -18.66 16.59 11.36
N ALA A 557 -17.48 16.36 11.93
CA ALA A 557 -17.33 15.77 13.26
C ALA A 557 -18.00 16.63 14.34
N ARG A 558 -17.90 17.96 14.24
CA ARG A 558 -18.60 18.90 15.13
C ARG A 558 -20.12 18.86 14.98
N GLU A 559 -20.60 18.85 13.75
CA GLU A 559 -22.03 18.73 13.46
C GLU A 559 -22.62 17.43 14.04
N GLN A 560 -21.81 16.37 14.06
CA GLN A 560 -22.15 15.06 14.62
C GLN A 560 -21.76 14.90 16.12
N SER A 561 -21.27 15.96 16.76
CA SER A 561 -20.92 16.00 18.19
C SER A 561 -19.82 15.05 18.66
N TRP A 562 -18.89 14.63 17.76
CA TRP A 562 -17.76 13.75 18.14
C TRP A 562 -16.38 14.37 17.83
N ALA A 563 -16.31 15.64 17.42
CA ALA A 563 -15.03 16.28 17.10
C ALA A 563 -14.09 16.28 18.34
N PRO A 564 -12.83 15.80 18.18
CA PRO A 564 -11.87 15.85 19.26
C PRO A 564 -11.42 17.29 19.56
N PRO A 565 -10.99 17.61 20.79
CA PRO A 565 -10.42 18.91 21.10
C PRO A 565 -9.09 19.07 20.34
N LEU A 566 -8.80 20.27 19.85
CA LEU A 566 -7.51 20.56 19.22
C LEU A 566 -6.42 20.75 20.29
N GLY A 567 -5.32 20.03 20.16
CA GLY A 567 -4.18 20.18 21.06
C GLY A 567 -3.47 21.53 20.88
N GLU A 568 -2.78 21.99 21.95
CA GLU A 568 -2.07 23.28 21.96
C GLU A 568 -1.01 23.40 20.83
N GLU A 569 -0.30 22.33 20.56
CA GLU A 569 0.70 22.26 19.47
C GLU A 569 0.07 22.56 18.11
N LEU A 570 -1.06 21.93 17.81
CA LEU A 570 -1.81 22.14 16.57
C LEU A 570 -2.38 23.57 16.50
N ILE A 571 -2.96 24.06 17.58
CA ILE A 571 -3.47 25.45 17.67
C ILE A 571 -2.34 26.44 17.42
N GLY A 572 -1.16 26.20 18.00
CA GLY A 572 0.05 27.00 17.77
C GLY A 572 0.47 26.95 16.31
N TRP A 573 0.55 25.77 15.70
CA TRP A 573 0.91 25.57 14.31
C TRP A 573 -0.08 26.23 13.34
N LEU A 574 -1.39 26.10 13.57
CA LEU A 574 -2.43 26.79 12.80
C LEU A 574 -2.30 28.31 12.89
N GLY A 575 -1.90 28.85 14.04
CA GLY A 575 -1.67 30.27 14.26
C GLY A 575 -0.53 30.88 13.44
N LEU A 576 0.35 30.04 12.88
CA LEU A 576 1.45 30.47 12.04
C LEU A 576 1.01 30.85 10.61
N PHE A 577 -0.19 30.45 10.16
CA PHE A 577 -0.72 30.82 8.85
C PHE A 577 -1.40 32.16 8.90
N ARG A 578 -0.82 33.18 8.25
CA ARG A 578 -1.30 34.56 8.26
C ARG A 578 -1.63 35.04 6.84
N GLY A 579 -2.47 36.05 6.74
CA GLY A 579 -2.81 36.72 5.50
C GLY A 579 -4.10 36.22 4.82
N PRO A 580 -4.34 36.63 3.56
CA PRO A 580 -5.62 36.38 2.87
C PRO A 580 -5.66 35.08 2.07
N SER A 581 -4.58 34.26 2.09
CA SER A 581 -4.49 33.04 1.30
C SER A 581 -5.55 32.00 1.72
N GLN A 582 -5.92 31.13 0.79
CA GLN A 582 -6.86 30.03 1.05
C GLN A 582 -6.39 29.13 2.22
N VAL A 583 -5.09 28.83 2.25
CA VAL A 583 -4.46 28.04 3.32
C VAL A 583 -4.67 28.72 4.69
N ALA A 584 -4.42 30.03 4.78
CA ALA A 584 -4.62 30.78 6.01
C ALA A 584 -6.11 30.87 6.43
N LYS A 585 -7.03 30.85 5.47
CA LYS A 585 -8.47 30.77 5.76
C LYS A 585 -8.83 29.43 6.38
N TYR A 586 -8.42 28.31 5.77
CA TYR A 586 -8.66 26.98 6.35
C TYR A 586 -8.05 26.83 7.75
N ALA A 587 -6.79 27.24 7.94
CA ALA A 587 -6.13 27.19 9.24
C ALA A 587 -6.88 27.99 10.31
N ARG A 588 -7.38 29.19 9.96
CA ARG A 588 -8.17 30.03 10.87
C ARG A 588 -9.52 29.38 11.19
N THR A 589 -10.24 28.91 10.18
CA THR A 589 -11.53 28.25 10.35
C THR A 589 -11.40 27.00 11.24
N LEU A 590 -10.39 26.17 11.00
CA LEU A 590 -10.15 24.99 11.83
C LEU A 590 -9.83 25.37 13.28
N LYS A 591 -9.00 26.40 13.48
CA LYS A 591 -8.67 26.91 14.82
C LYS A 591 -9.89 27.46 15.55
N GLU A 592 -10.73 28.27 14.88
CA GLU A 592 -11.95 28.84 15.43
C GLU A 592 -12.99 27.77 15.80
N MET A 593 -13.07 26.70 15.01
CA MET A 593 -13.95 25.56 15.33
C MET A 593 -13.47 24.75 16.53
N GLY A 594 -12.18 24.73 16.81
CA GLY A 594 -11.60 23.97 17.93
C GLY A 594 -11.54 24.74 19.25
N GLN A 595 -11.86 26.04 19.25
CA GLN A 595 -12.00 26.90 20.44
C GLN A 595 -13.48 26.99 20.86
#